data_dd8471b04d3b4354171dde38047dadc4
#
_entry.id   dd8471b04d3b4354171dde38047dadc4
#
_cell.length_a   1.000
_cell.length_b   1.000
_cell.length_c   1.000
_cell.angle_alpha   90.00
_cell.angle_beta   90.00
_cell.angle_gamma   90.00
#
_symmetry.space_group_name_H-M   'P 1'
#
loop_
_entity.id
_entity.type
_entity.pdbx_description
1 polymer ?
#
loop_
_entity_poly.entity_id
_entity_poly.type
_entity_poly.pdbx_seq_one_letter_code
_entity_poly.pdbx_strand_id
1 'polypeptide(L)'
;MTKIAVVGNKEWQNKRKVQKVLSELKDKFSQELIIVSGGGSEGANHMVKKFALEFGISYEEYNPSYTGRNLYSMLPESYYGKKYHFSQLLHRMRILAENCDYMIILNNQNDMNPQLQTAYNKIQKLKKPVVVLG
;
A
#
# COMPACT_ATOMS: atom_id res chain seq x y z
N MET A 1 9.40 -15.45 -0.02
CA MET A 1 8.30 -14.58 0.50
C MET A 1 7.68 -13.80 -0.64
N THR A 2 6.37 -13.65 -0.63
CA THR A 2 5.65 -12.90 -1.66
C THR A 2 5.17 -11.57 -1.09
N LYS A 3 5.61 -10.48 -1.67
CA LYS A 3 5.21 -9.13 -1.24
C LYS A 3 4.12 -8.62 -2.15
N ILE A 4 2.94 -8.40 -1.58
CA ILE A 4 1.78 -7.90 -2.30
C ILE A 4 1.45 -6.51 -1.77
N ALA A 5 1.53 -5.51 -2.64
CA ALA A 5 1.12 -4.16 -2.30
C ALA A 5 -0.39 -4.06 -2.39
N VAL A 6 -1.02 -3.56 -1.34
CA VAL A 6 -2.45 -3.25 -1.33
C VAL A 6 -2.59 -1.79 -0.94
N VAL A 7 -2.95 -0.97 -1.91
CA VAL A 7 -3.06 0.48 -1.73
C VAL A 7 -4.40 0.96 -2.27
N GLY A 8 -4.83 2.13 -1.86
CA GLY A 8 -6.09 2.67 -2.33
C GLY A 8 -6.28 4.12 -1.93
N ASN A 9 -7.44 4.68 -2.28
CA ASN A 9 -7.71 6.07 -2.04
C ASN A 9 -8.21 6.33 -0.60
N LYS A 10 -8.05 7.57 -0.16
CA LYS A 10 -8.46 7.97 1.20
C LYS A 10 -9.97 8.06 1.38
N GLU A 11 -10.71 8.06 0.29
CA GLU A 11 -12.19 8.11 0.31
C GLU A 11 -12.80 6.70 0.39
N TRP A 12 -11.98 5.66 0.36
CA TRP A 12 -12.45 4.27 0.42
C TRP A 12 -13.10 3.98 1.77
N GLN A 13 -14.31 3.40 1.76
CA GLN A 13 -15.05 3.10 2.98
C GLN A 13 -15.48 1.64 3.10
N ASN A 14 -15.25 0.83 2.06
CA ASN A 14 -15.72 -0.55 2.03
C ASN A 14 -14.77 -1.47 2.79
N LYS A 15 -15.00 -1.59 4.10
CA LYS A 15 -14.20 -2.46 5.00
C LYS A 15 -14.29 -3.93 4.61
N ARG A 16 -15.47 -4.39 4.21
CA ARG A 16 -15.70 -5.80 3.87
C ARG A 16 -14.83 -6.22 2.69
N LYS A 17 -14.68 -5.33 1.71
CA LYS A 17 -13.84 -5.60 0.54
C LYS A 17 -12.38 -5.78 0.94
N VAL A 18 -11.87 -4.91 1.82
CA VAL A 18 -10.51 -5.00 2.32
C VAL A 18 -10.31 -6.32 3.08
N GLN A 19 -11.22 -6.64 3.99
CA GLN A 19 -11.17 -7.88 4.76
C GLN A 19 -11.17 -9.10 3.84
N LYS A 20 -12.04 -9.11 2.83
CA LYS A 20 -12.14 -10.20 1.88
C LYS A 20 -10.84 -10.37 1.09
N VAL A 21 -10.30 -9.29 0.56
CA VAL A 21 -9.05 -9.32 -0.20
C VAL A 21 -7.91 -9.89 0.65
N LEU A 22 -7.73 -9.37 1.87
CA LEU A 22 -6.66 -9.83 2.74
C LEU A 22 -6.85 -11.27 3.19
N SER A 23 -8.09 -11.70 3.48
CA SER A 23 -8.37 -13.09 3.84
C SER A 23 -8.05 -14.04 2.69
N GLU A 24 -8.44 -13.70 1.48
CA GLU A 24 -8.15 -14.52 0.30
C GLU A 24 -6.65 -14.63 0.04
N LEU A 25 -5.90 -13.53 0.21
CA LEU A 25 -4.46 -13.54 0.07
C LEU A 25 -3.80 -14.41 1.14
N LYS A 26 -4.26 -14.31 2.38
CA LYS A 26 -3.75 -15.12 3.47
C LYS A 26 -3.98 -16.59 3.22
N ASP A 27 -5.17 -16.95 2.75
CA ASP A 27 -5.51 -18.35 2.43
C ASP A 27 -4.62 -18.90 1.30
N LYS A 28 -4.33 -18.05 0.31
CA LYS A 28 -3.52 -18.46 -0.85
C LYS A 28 -2.04 -18.58 -0.54
N PHE A 29 -1.48 -17.64 0.20
CA PHE A 29 -0.02 -17.54 0.41
C PHE A 29 0.43 -17.94 1.81
N SER A 30 -0.50 -18.01 2.77
CA SER A 30 -0.20 -18.39 4.16
C SER A 30 0.94 -17.54 4.74
N GLN A 31 1.93 -18.16 5.34
CA GLN A 31 3.03 -17.46 6.00
C GLN A 31 4.03 -16.83 5.04
N GLU A 32 3.92 -17.14 3.75
CA GLU A 32 4.78 -16.54 2.72
C GLU A 32 4.33 -15.13 2.34
N LEU A 33 3.17 -14.70 2.82
CA LEU A 33 2.58 -13.41 2.47
C LEU A 33 3.15 -12.28 3.31
N ILE A 34 3.57 -11.21 2.63
CA ILE A 34 3.86 -9.92 3.26
C ILE A 34 3.00 -8.88 2.55
N ILE A 35 2.17 -8.18 3.31
CA ILE A 35 1.39 -7.06 2.77
C ILE A 35 2.22 -5.80 2.88
N VAL A 36 2.30 -5.07 1.77
CA VAL A 36 3.02 -3.81 1.67
C VAL A 36 2.00 -2.71 1.40
N SER A 37 2.05 -1.61 2.15
CA SER A 37 1.13 -0.50 1.94
C SER A 37 1.76 0.84 2.30
N GLY A 38 1.00 1.91 2.11
CA GLY A 38 1.50 3.27 2.28
C GLY A 38 1.27 3.87 3.67
N GLY A 39 0.51 3.21 4.52
CA GLY A 39 0.11 3.78 5.80
C GLY A 39 -0.89 4.92 5.65
N GLY A 40 -1.13 5.62 6.74
CA GLY A 40 -2.08 6.73 6.77
C GLY A 40 -3.14 6.54 7.84
N SER A 41 -3.90 7.61 8.11
CA SER A 41 -4.88 7.64 9.18
C SER A 41 -6.32 7.40 8.71
N GLU A 42 -6.54 7.31 7.40
CA GLU A 42 -7.88 7.13 6.84
C GLU A 42 -7.86 6.43 5.49
N GLY A 43 -9.04 5.94 5.10
CA GLY A 43 -9.24 5.31 3.79
C GLY A 43 -8.66 3.92 3.68
N ALA A 44 -8.41 3.50 2.44
CA ALA A 44 -7.99 2.14 2.13
C ALA A 44 -6.67 1.76 2.80
N ASN A 45 -5.67 2.63 2.77
CA ASN A 45 -4.36 2.32 3.34
C ASN A 45 -4.43 2.08 4.84
N HIS A 46 -5.27 2.86 5.56
CA HIS A 46 -5.49 2.65 6.99
C HIS A 46 -6.15 1.29 7.25
N MET A 47 -7.17 0.94 6.48
CA MET A 47 -7.87 -0.34 6.62
C MET A 47 -6.98 -1.52 6.32
N VAL A 48 -6.13 -1.41 5.30
CA VAL A 48 -5.17 -2.46 4.94
C VAL A 48 -4.24 -2.74 6.11
N LYS A 49 -3.66 -1.70 6.70
CA LYS A 49 -2.79 -1.85 7.88
C LYS A 49 -3.54 -2.51 9.03
N LYS A 50 -4.72 -1.97 9.36
CA LYS A 50 -5.52 -2.46 10.49
C LYS A 50 -5.83 -3.95 10.34
N PHE A 51 -6.36 -4.36 9.20
CA PHE A 51 -6.78 -5.73 9.01
C PHE A 51 -5.62 -6.70 8.80
N ALA A 52 -4.53 -6.25 8.17
CA ALA A 52 -3.33 -7.08 8.07
C ALA A 52 -2.82 -7.44 9.46
N LEU A 53 -2.75 -6.46 10.37
CA LEU A 53 -2.31 -6.70 11.74
C LEU A 53 -3.31 -7.55 12.52
N GLU A 54 -4.61 -7.32 12.37
CA GLU A 54 -5.64 -8.13 13.03
C GLU A 54 -5.58 -9.59 12.57
N PHE A 55 -5.32 -9.85 11.30
CA PHE A 55 -5.27 -11.20 10.74
C PHE A 55 -3.92 -11.88 10.93
N GLY A 56 -2.97 -11.22 11.57
CA GLY A 56 -1.65 -11.78 11.80
C GLY A 56 -0.81 -11.92 10.55
N ILE A 57 -1.04 -11.07 9.53
CA ILE A 57 -0.28 -11.06 8.29
C ILE A 57 0.94 -10.15 8.46
N SER A 58 2.11 -10.58 7.99
CA SER A 58 3.31 -9.73 8.00
C SER A 58 3.06 -8.47 7.19
N TYR A 59 3.45 -7.31 7.73
CA TYR A 59 3.12 -6.01 7.17
C TYR A 59 4.34 -5.10 7.10
N GLU A 60 4.53 -4.45 5.95
CA GLU A 60 5.59 -3.47 5.71
C GLU A 60 4.98 -2.17 5.21
N GLU A 61 5.51 -1.04 5.65
CA GLU A 61 4.93 0.27 5.38
C GLU A 61 5.92 1.24 4.74
N TYR A 62 5.46 1.90 3.69
CA TYR A 62 6.17 3.00 3.03
C TYR A 62 5.41 4.29 3.31
N ASN A 63 5.48 4.74 4.55
CA ASN A 63 4.76 5.94 4.99
C ASN A 63 5.46 7.21 4.49
N PRO A 64 4.72 8.35 4.39
CA PRO A 64 5.28 9.58 3.84
C PRO A 64 6.43 10.16 4.67
N SER A 65 7.36 10.82 4.01
CA SER A 65 8.55 11.40 4.64
C SER A 65 8.26 12.52 5.65
N TYR A 66 7.10 13.15 5.57
CA TYR A 66 6.70 14.18 6.54
C TYR A 66 6.11 13.59 7.82
N THR A 67 5.95 12.26 7.89
CA THR A 67 5.51 11.56 9.11
C THR A 67 6.71 11.02 9.87
N GLY A 68 6.46 10.50 11.07
CA GLY A 68 7.50 9.82 11.82
C GLY A 68 7.68 8.37 11.39
N ARG A 69 8.88 7.85 11.61
CA ARG A 69 9.14 6.43 11.41
C ARG A 69 8.40 5.62 12.47
N ASN A 70 7.80 4.50 12.08
CA ASN A 70 7.14 3.58 13.00
C ASN A 70 7.73 2.18 12.90
N LEU A 71 7.19 1.25 13.68
CA LEU A 71 7.69 -0.13 13.76
C LEU A 71 7.68 -0.86 12.41
N TYR A 72 6.79 -0.47 11.50
CA TYR A 72 6.60 -1.15 10.22
C TYR A 72 7.28 -0.42 9.05
N SER A 73 7.89 0.74 9.32
CA SER A 73 8.50 1.56 8.28
C SER A 73 9.69 0.88 7.64
N MET A 74 9.72 0.82 6.32
CA MET A 74 10.78 0.15 5.55
C MET A 74 11.90 1.09 5.13
N LEU A 75 11.63 2.40 5.08
CA LEU A 75 12.64 3.36 4.68
C LEU A 75 13.50 3.78 5.89
N PRO A 76 14.75 4.19 5.67
CA PRO A 76 15.63 4.56 6.77
C PRO A 76 15.14 5.81 7.51
N GLU A 77 15.59 5.95 8.77
CA GLU A 77 15.20 7.08 9.60
C GLU A 77 15.47 8.43 8.95
N SER A 78 16.55 8.53 8.19
CA SER A 78 16.92 9.76 7.47
C SER A 78 15.89 10.18 6.41
N TYR A 79 15.02 9.29 5.99
CA TYR A 79 13.95 9.61 5.05
C TYR A 79 12.83 10.42 5.70
N TYR A 80 12.64 10.29 7.01
CA TYR A 80 11.50 10.85 7.74
C TYR A 80 11.83 12.20 8.38
N GLY A 81 10.80 12.89 8.87
CA GLY A 81 10.94 14.19 9.51
C GLY A 81 11.12 15.34 8.54
N LYS A 82 10.73 15.15 7.30
CA LYS A 82 10.83 16.19 6.27
C LYS A 82 9.58 17.04 6.21
N LYS A 83 9.69 18.23 5.65
CA LYS A 83 8.51 19.07 5.37
C LYS A 83 7.65 18.38 4.33
N TYR A 84 6.34 18.60 4.43
CA TYR A 84 5.40 18.11 3.43
C TYR A 84 5.75 18.68 2.06
N HIS A 85 5.82 17.79 1.08
CA HIS A 85 5.97 18.16 -0.32
C HIS A 85 5.27 17.08 -1.16
N PHE A 86 4.40 17.52 -2.06
CA PHE A 86 3.60 16.60 -2.86
C PHE A 86 4.45 15.59 -3.65
N SER A 87 5.58 16.04 -4.20
CA SER A 87 6.46 15.14 -4.97
C SER A 87 7.00 13.98 -4.16
N GLN A 88 7.12 14.13 -2.84
CA GLN A 88 7.58 13.05 -1.95
C GLN A 88 6.53 11.95 -1.83
N LEU A 89 5.25 12.29 -1.89
CA LEU A 89 4.17 11.31 -1.89
C LEU A 89 4.23 10.44 -3.15
N LEU A 90 4.51 11.05 -4.28
CA LEU A 90 4.65 10.33 -5.55
C LEU A 90 5.91 9.45 -5.55
N HIS A 91 7.02 9.99 -5.05
CA HIS A 91 8.26 9.24 -4.93
C HIS A 91 8.09 7.99 -4.06
N ARG A 92 7.43 8.13 -2.92
CA ARG A 92 7.10 7.01 -2.03
C ARG A 92 6.34 5.90 -2.77
N MET A 93 5.36 6.27 -3.59
CA MET A 93 4.59 5.29 -4.34
C MET A 93 5.43 4.54 -5.37
N ARG A 94 6.44 5.19 -5.95
CA ARG A 94 7.38 4.53 -6.86
C ARG A 94 8.24 3.52 -6.11
N ILE A 95 8.75 3.90 -4.94
CA ILE A 95 9.55 3.00 -4.10
C ILE A 95 8.73 1.78 -3.70
N LEU A 96 7.48 1.99 -3.29
CA LEU A 96 6.57 0.92 -2.92
C LEU A 96 6.38 -0.05 -4.08
N ALA A 97 6.14 0.46 -5.29
CA ALA A 97 5.98 -0.36 -6.48
C ALA A 97 7.24 -1.16 -6.81
N GLU A 98 8.42 -0.60 -6.58
CA GLU A 98 9.68 -1.30 -6.79
C GLU A 98 9.87 -2.46 -5.82
N ASN A 99 9.26 -2.39 -4.64
CA ASN A 99 9.47 -3.33 -3.55
C ASN A 99 8.32 -4.32 -3.34
N CYS A 100 7.47 -4.52 -4.32
CA CYS A 100 6.43 -5.54 -4.28
C CYS A 100 6.52 -6.42 -5.52
N ASP A 101 5.91 -7.60 -5.42
CA ASP A 101 5.85 -8.57 -6.52
C ASP A 101 4.56 -8.41 -7.32
N TYR A 102 3.51 -7.92 -6.67
CA TYR A 102 2.16 -7.83 -7.21
C TYR A 102 1.46 -6.68 -6.53
N MET A 103 0.58 -5.96 -7.24
CA MET A 103 -0.13 -4.81 -6.66
C MET A 103 -1.64 -4.93 -6.84
N ILE A 104 -2.36 -4.63 -5.78
CA ILE A 104 -3.82 -4.49 -5.78
C ILE A 104 -4.13 -3.04 -5.44
N ILE A 105 -4.88 -2.37 -6.31
CA ILE A 105 -5.29 -0.98 -6.11
C ILE A 105 -6.80 -0.97 -5.83
N LEU A 106 -7.16 -0.46 -4.66
CA LEU A 106 -8.55 -0.29 -4.24
C LEU A 106 -9.00 1.11 -4.61
N ASN A 107 -9.78 1.22 -5.67
CA ASN A 107 -10.22 2.50 -6.18
C ASN A 107 -11.67 2.44 -6.65
N ASN A 108 -12.55 3.16 -5.96
CA ASN A 108 -13.97 3.26 -6.28
C ASN A 108 -14.33 4.58 -6.97
N GLN A 109 -13.33 5.34 -7.41
CA GLN A 109 -13.52 6.57 -8.17
C GLN A 109 -13.36 6.29 -9.67
N ASN A 110 -13.92 7.17 -10.52
CA ASN A 110 -13.77 7.02 -11.96
C ASN A 110 -12.30 7.12 -12.38
N ASP A 111 -11.58 8.08 -11.79
CA ASP A 111 -10.16 8.30 -12.07
C ASP A 111 -9.34 8.03 -10.81
N MET A 112 -8.12 7.55 -11.00
CA MET A 112 -7.17 7.41 -9.91
C MET A 112 -6.63 8.78 -9.51
N ASN A 113 -6.41 8.99 -8.20
CA ASN A 113 -5.70 10.17 -7.75
C ASN A 113 -4.23 10.10 -8.20
N PRO A 114 -3.47 11.22 -8.12
CA PRO A 114 -2.08 11.22 -8.60
C PRO A 114 -1.19 10.18 -7.96
N GLN A 115 -1.38 9.87 -6.67
CA GLN A 115 -0.57 8.86 -5.99
C GLN A 115 -0.83 7.46 -6.55
N LEU A 116 -2.10 7.08 -6.70
CA LEU A 116 -2.47 5.78 -7.27
C LEU A 116 -2.07 5.67 -8.73
N GLN A 117 -2.23 6.75 -9.51
CA GLN A 117 -1.82 6.78 -10.90
C GLN A 117 -0.30 6.58 -11.02
N THR A 118 0.47 7.21 -10.14
CA THR A 118 1.92 7.05 -10.12
C THR A 118 2.32 5.61 -9.82
N ALA A 119 1.66 4.99 -8.82
CA ALA A 119 1.91 3.59 -8.48
C ALA A 119 1.56 2.67 -9.65
N TYR A 120 0.40 2.89 -10.27
CA TYR A 120 -0.06 2.11 -11.41
C TYR A 120 0.91 2.21 -12.59
N ASN A 121 1.33 3.41 -12.94
CA ASN A 121 2.26 3.63 -14.05
C ASN A 121 3.61 2.96 -13.78
N LYS A 122 4.11 3.08 -12.55
CA LYS A 122 5.39 2.48 -12.17
C LYS A 122 5.34 0.95 -12.22
N ILE A 123 4.27 0.36 -11.68
CA ILE A 123 4.13 -1.09 -11.66
C ILE A 123 4.05 -1.67 -13.07
N GLN A 124 3.36 -0.98 -13.98
CA GLN A 124 3.29 -1.38 -15.38
C GLN A 124 4.64 -1.26 -16.07
N LYS A 125 5.38 -0.19 -15.81
CA LYS A 125 6.72 0.01 -16.36
C LYS A 125 7.66 -1.11 -15.91
N LEU A 126 7.49 -1.58 -14.68
CA LEU A 126 8.28 -2.70 -14.13
C LEU A 126 7.78 -4.07 -14.61
N LYS A 127 6.70 -4.10 -15.39
CA LYS A 127 6.08 -5.33 -15.92
C LYS A 127 5.65 -6.30 -14.82
N LYS A 128 5.19 -5.76 -13.68
CA LYS A 128 4.65 -6.55 -12.58
C LYS A 128 3.13 -6.61 -12.67
N PRO A 129 2.50 -7.70 -12.20
CA PRO A 129 1.04 -7.81 -12.20
C PRO A 129 0.38 -6.73 -11.34
N VAL A 130 -0.73 -6.19 -11.81
CA VAL A 130 -1.53 -5.21 -11.10
C VAL A 130 -3.01 -5.43 -11.40
N VAL A 131 -3.86 -5.27 -10.39
CA VAL A 131 -5.30 -5.30 -10.55
C VAL A 131 -5.91 -4.11 -9.81
N VAL A 132 -6.94 -3.51 -10.42
CA VAL A 132 -7.70 -2.41 -9.81
C VAL A 132 -9.08 -2.94 -9.46
N LEU A 133 -9.45 -2.82 -8.20
CA LEU A 133 -10.75 -3.28 -7.68
C LEU A 133 -11.59 -2.10 -7.22
N GLY A 134 -12.87 -2.13 -7.56
CA GLY A 134 -13.84 -1.15 -7.11
C GLY A 134 -14.70 -1.58 -5.94
#